data_0418deee42f94df5c1e7802e379348ec
#
_entry.id   0418deee42f94df5c1e7802e379348ec
#
_cell.length_a   1.000
_cell.length_b   1.000
_cell.length_c   1.000
_cell.angle_alpha   90.00
_cell.angle_beta   90.00
_cell.angle_gamma   90.00
#
_symmetry.space_group_name_H-M   'P 1'
#
loop_
_entity.id
_entity.type
_entity.pdbx_description
1 polymer ?
#
loop_
_entity_poly.entity_id
_entity_poly.type
_entity_poly.pdbx_seq_one_letter_code
_entity_poly.pdbx_strand_id
1 'polypeptide(L)'
;MNALGTTPSVVSTRDGRSSRGVESRRARALKVPAIVKCARASRIVTASAREGADDDARATDVSRRTLFASTAVAAAAMSTVWLPGDRAAAAAATVPKAASPLLGSEVTPSQVIKGCWQLSGGHSGDRATDRTSGNAAVDDFAAFVDAGITTFDTGPPACGYGPSELVIGEYLKTPHGKRNGDNIQIFTKMCCVGREQANMTPEWVEANVAERRKRLGVAKVDVIQMYWNEYSLKGYVDAALYLTDLKHKGLIGAVSLTNFDTKRMKEMVDAGAEISSNQIQYSLLDRRPENIMVKYCKENGIGLTPYGVVAGGLLSDRYLNAPPEDVVMNTSSLRKYASVVGQVGGYKWYQSLLQTLRDVGDKHGGVSVANVATKWVLDSPVVPAVILGARNASHVQDHVKLFDFELDGDDRSRIAKVLAEGRSASEDAYAWERGGRW
;
A
#
# COMPACT_ATOMS: atom_id res chain seq x y z
N MET A 1 -68.43 -15.06 -28.24
CA MET A 1 -68.71 -16.45 -28.64
C MET A 1 -67.73 -17.28 -27.88
N ASN A 2 -68.20 -17.83 -26.77
CA ASN A 2 -68.51 -19.24 -26.47
C ASN A 2 -67.25 -20.13 -26.55
N ALA A 3 -66.87 -20.97 -25.63
CA ALA A 3 -67.41 -21.42 -24.34
C ALA A 3 -66.39 -22.48 -23.83
N LEU A 4 -66.19 -22.54 -22.50
CA LEU A 4 -66.36 -23.68 -21.62
C LEU A 4 -65.60 -24.98 -21.97
N GLY A 5 -64.80 -25.58 -21.16
CA GLY A 5 -64.94 -26.17 -19.86
C GLY A 5 -64.12 -27.46 -19.94
N THR A 6 -63.61 -28.12 -18.99
CA THR A 6 -64.05 -28.67 -17.72
C THR A 6 -62.91 -29.47 -17.09
N THR A 7 -62.76 -29.40 -15.78
CA THR A 7 -62.05 -30.39 -14.93
C THR A 7 -62.88 -31.65 -14.75
N PRO A 8 -62.32 -32.81 -14.33
CA PRO A 8 -62.43 -33.28 -12.94
C PRO A 8 -61.19 -34.05 -12.45
N SER A 9 -60.70 -33.87 -11.21
CA SER A 9 -61.07 -34.55 -9.94
C SER A 9 -60.73 -36.05 -9.78
N VAL A 10 -59.76 -36.25 -8.83
CA VAL A 10 -59.74 -37.25 -7.72
C VAL A 10 -59.68 -38.74 -8.05
N VAL A 11 -58.67 -39.44 -7.50
CA VAL A 11 -58.80 -40.48 -6.51
C VAL A 11 -57.48 -40.92 -5.89
N SER A 12 -57.48 -41.02 -4.56
CA SER A 12 -56.51 -41.53 -3.61
C SER A 12 -56.50 -43.07 -3.59
N THR A 13 -55.31 -43.67 -3.38
CA THR A 13 -55.24 -44.91 -2.54
C THR A 13 -53.86 -45.01 -1.88
N ARG A 14 -53.94 -45.33 -0.58
CA ARG A 14 -52.83 -45.72 0.33
C ARG A 14 -52.39 -47.18 -0.01
N ASP A 15 -51.10 -47.49 0.22
CA ASP A 15 -50.56 -48.35 1.26
C ASP A 15 -49.15 -48.88 0.98
N GLY A 16 -48.38 -49.01 2.03
CA GLY A 16 -47.49 -50.15 2.26
C GLY A 16 -45.99 -49.93 2.41
N ARG A 17 -45.53 -49.62 3.63
CA ARG A 17 -44.33 -50.09 4.34
C ARG A 17 -43.18 -50.75 3.51
N SER A 18 -41.95 -50.21 3.64
CA SER A 18 -40.85 -50.99 4.24
C SER A 18 -39.59 -50.09 4.47
N SER A 19 -39.10 -50.14 5.67
CA SER A 19 -37.89 -49.59 6.25
C SER A 19 -36.62 -50.22 5.67
N ARG A 20 -35.63 -49.44 5.31
CA ARG A 20 -34.17 -49.77 5.51
C ARG A 20 -33.37 -48.50 5.59
N GLY A 21 -32.59 -48.37 6.68
CA GLY A 21 -31.76 -47.23 7.01
C GLY A 21 -30.59 -47.04 6.03
N VAL A 22 -30.27 -45.79 5.81
CA VAL A 22 -28.99 -45.37 5.25
C VAL A 22 -28.40 -44.38 6.23
N GLU A 23 -27.28 -44.79 6.81
CA GLU A 23 -26.44 -43.99 7.70
C GLU A 23 -26.01 -42.69 7.03
N SER A 24 -26.37 -41.55 7.64
CA SER A 24 -25.87 -40.24 7.30
C SER A 24 -24.43 -40.11 7.81
N ARG A 25 -23.46 -40.16 6.91
CA ARG A 25 -22.11 -39.68 7.18
C ARG A 25 -22.13 -38.17 7.40
N ARG A 26 -22.03 -37.74 8.66
CA ARG A 26 -21.82 -36.37 9.06
C ARG A 26 -20.48 -35.91 8.51
N ALA A 27 -20.50 -34.95 7.57
CA ALA A 27 -19.34 -34.19 7.15
C ALA A 27 -18.85 -33.37 8.36
N ARG A 28 -17.61 -33.61 8.78
CA ARG A 28 -16.88 -32.79 9.74
C ARG A 28 -16.63 -31.42 9.13
N ALA A 29 -17.33 -30.41 9.60
CA ALA A 29 -17.00 -29.02 9.32
C ALA A 29 -15.63 -28.69 9.96
N LEU A 30 -14.64 -28.36 9.15
CA LEU A 30 -13.38 -27.79 9.58
C LEU A 30 -13.65 -26.36 10.11
N LYS A 31 -13.42 -26.19 11.41
CA LYS A 31 -13.49 -24.87 12.08
C LYS A 31 -12.37 -23.98 11.55
N VAL A 32 -12.77 -22.92 10.85
CA VAL A 32 -11.89 -21.77 10.56
C VAL A 32 -11.64 -21.04 11.88
N PRO A 33 -10.38 -20.70 12.22
CA PRO A 33 -10.11 -19.97 13.45
C PRO A 33 -10.67 -18.55 13.36
N ALA A 34 -11.45 -18.19 14.38
CA ALA A 34 -12.07 -16.90 14.53
C ALA A 34 -11.01 -15.79 14.62
N ILE A 35 -11.26 -14.71 13.90
CA ILE A 35 -10.57 -13.42 14.02
C ILE A 35 -10.70 -12.95 15.47
N VAL A 36 -9.56 -12.72 16.11
CA VAL A 36 -9.41 -12.28 17.49
C VAL A 36 -10.16 -10.96 17.68
N LYS A 37 -11.20 -10.99 18.48
CA LYS A 37 -11.85 -9.80 19.06
C LYS A 37 -10.88 -9.18 20.05
N CYS A 38 -10.34 -8.02 19.72
CA CYS A 38 -9.64 -7.18 20.68
C CYS A 38 -10.70 -6.32 21.41
N ALA A 39 -10.99 -6.66 22.66
CA ALA A 39 -11.77 -5.82 23.55
C ALA A 39 -11.17 -5.87 24.95
N ARG A 40 -10.86 -4.66 25.46
CA ARG A 40 -10.69 -4.25 26.87
C ARG A 40 -9.42 -4.66 27.61
N ALA A 41 -8.61 -3.68 28.05
CA ALA A 41 -8.78 -3.09 29.38
C ALA A 41 -7.81 -1.93 29.62
N SER A 42 -8.34 -0.77 29.85
CA SER A 42 -7.67 0.35 30.52
C SER A 42 -7.46 -0.03 31.98
N ARG A 43 -6.22 0.02 32.48
CA ARG A 43 -5.92 0.25 33.86
C ARG A 43 -4.79 1.27 33.96
N ILE A 44 -5.17 2.43 34.39
CA ILE A 44 -4.31 3.48 34.91
C ILE A 44 -3.63 2.95 36.17
N VAL A 45 -2.31 2.98 36.22
CA VAL A 45 -1.54 2.90 37.45
C VAL A 45 -0.63 4.11 37.49
N THR A 46 -1.00 5.05 38.33
CA THR A 46 -0.16 6.12 38.82
C THR A 46 0.85 5.53 39.83
N ALA A 47 2.12 5.80 39.64
CA ALA A 47 3.12 5.65 40.67
C ALA A 47 4.05 6.87 40.65
N SER A 48 4.11 7.48 41.81
CA SER A 48 4.75 8.70 42.21
C SER A 48 6.28 8.63 42.18
N ALA A 49 6.86 9.80 41.98
CA ALA A 49 8.27 10.13 42.18
C ALA A 49 8.77 9.84 43.58
N ARG A 50 10.03 9.45 43.69
CA ARG A 50 10.89 9.78 44.86
C ARG A 50 12.30 10.01 44.36
N GLU A 51 12.78 11.18 44.76
CA GLU A 51 14.13 11.71 44.71
C GLU A 51 15.11 10.86 45.54
N GLY A 52 16.38 10.92 45.17
CA GLY A 52 17.50 10.47 46.02
C GLY A 52 18.81 10.83 45.33
N ALA A 53 19.47 11.82 45.92
CA ALA A 53 20.66 12.53 45.50
C ALA A 53 21.96 11.81 45.90
N ASP A 54 23.07 12.38 45.32
CA ASP A 54 24.48 12.39 45.81
C ASP A 54 25.26 11.08 45.59
N ASP A 55 26.50 11.08 45.13
CA ASP A 55 27.73 11.85 45.41
C ASP A 55 28.87 11.45 44.46
N ASP A 56 29.57 12.45 43.99
CA ASP A 56 31.01 12.74 44.09
C ASP A 56 32.12 11.87 43.42
N ALA A 57 32.85 12.61 42.61
CA ALA A 57 34.30 12.85 42.54
C ALA A 57 35.26 11.75 42.01
N ARG A 58 35.96 12.00 40.97
CA ARG A 58 37.35 12.52 40.92
C ARG A 58 38.03 12.30 39.56
N ALA A 59 38.66 13.38 39.16
CA ALA A 59 39.58 13.52 38.04
C ALA A 59 40.86 12.70 38.16
N THR A 60 41.44 12.30 37.02
CA THR A 60 42.92 12.42 36.84
C THR A 60 43.25 12.61 35.36
N ASP A 61 43.91 13.72 35.17
CA ASP A 61 44.70 14.22 34.04
C ASP A 61 45.95 13.36 33.82
N VAL A 62 46.30 13.00 32.57
CA VAL A 62 47.67 12.79 32.14
C VAL A 62 47.82 13.15 30.65
N SER A 63 48.47 14.32 30.49
CA SER A 63 49.14 14.79 29.27
C SER A 63 50.34 13.91 28.94
N ARG A 64 50.57 13.63 27.63
CA ARG A 64 51.94 13.53 27.07
C ARG A 64 51.93 13.85 25.59
N ARG A 65 52.61 14.99 25.28
CA ARG A 65 53.16 15.38 23.99
C ARG A 65 54.28 14.43 23.63
N THR A 66 54.40 14.10 22.34
CA THR A 66 55.71 13.81 21.72
C THR A 66 55.72 14.36 20.30
N LEU A 67 56.61 15.32 20.09
CA LEU A 67 57.06 15.84 18.80
C LEU A 67 57.87 14.76 18.05
N PHE A 68 57.73 14.68 16.72
CA PHE A 68 58.88 14.43 15.82
C PHE A 68 58.76 15.28 14.56
N ALA A 69 59.91 15.80 14.18
CA ALA A 69 60.15 16.83 13.19
C ALA A 69 60.40 16.25 11.78
N SER A 70 59.95 17.01 10.80
CA SER A 70 60.51 17.38 9.50
C SER A 70 61.40 16.43 8.70
N THR A 71 61.02 16.22 7.44
CA THR A 71 61.93 16.42 6.29
C THR A 71 61.13 16.93 5.08
N ALA A 72 61.49 18.12 4.63
CA ALA A 72 61.00 18.78 3.43
C ALA A 72 61.66 18.17 2.18
N VAL A 73 60.85 17.77 1.21
CA VAL A 73 61.31 17.59 -0.19
C VAL A 73 60.46 18.53 -1.04
N ALA A 74 61.13 19.52 -1.58
CA ALA A 74 60.58 20.47 -2.52
C ALA A 74 60.45 19.80 -3.90
N ALA A 75 59.21 19.62 -4.36
CA ALA A 75 58.91 19.37 -5.75
C ALA A 75 58.13 20.57 -6.30
N ALA A 76 58.71 21.22 -7.29
CA ALA A 76 58.10 22.31 -8.03
C ALA A 76 56.90 21.80 -8.79
N ALA A 77 55.69 22.18 -8.34
CA ALA A 77 54.43 21.95 -9.06
C ALA A 77 54.07 23.23 -9.83
N MET A 78 54.00 23.11 -11.14
CA MET A 78 53.39 24.10 -12.02
C MET A 78 51.95 24.30 -11.60
N SER A 79 51.63 25.51 -11.17
CA SER A 79 50.28 25.96 -10.84
C SER A 79 49.49 26.13 -12.13
N THR A 80 48.76 25.13 -12.57
CA THR A 80 47.63 25.36 -13.46
C THR A 80 46.50 25.95 -12.61
N VAL A 81 46.24 27.23 -12.80
CA VAL A 81 45.05 27.90 -12.26
C VAL A 81 43.83 27.25 -12.88
N TRP A 82 43.21 26.38 -12.14
CA TRP A 82 41.87 25.87 -12.45
C TRP A 82 40.88 26.96 -12.07
N LEU A 83 40.34 27.69 -13.06
CA LEU A 83 39.16 28.50 -12.88
C LEU A 83 38.02 27.54 -12.51
N PRO A 84 37.27 27.84 -11.46
CA PRO A 84 36.05 27.05 -11.19
C PRO A 84 35.07 27.37 -12.32
N GLY A 85 35.03 26.49 -13.33
CA GLY A 85 33.95 26.47 -14.28
C GLY A 85 32.68 26.21 -13.49
N ASP A 86 31.67 27.05 -13.72
CA ASP A 86 30.30 26.86 -13.26
C ASP A 86 29.83 25.42 -13.58
N ARG A 87 30.06 24.49 -12.68
CA ARG A 87 29.24 23.30 -12.63
C ARG A 87 27.89 23.79 -12.17
N ALA A 88 27.00 24.09 -13.13
CA ALA A 88 25.58 24.08 -12.83
C ALA A 88 25.33 22.81 -12.00
N ALA A 89 24.98 22.99 -10.74
CA ALA A 89 24.61 21.87 -9.88
C ALA A 89 23.48 21.10 -10.65
N ALA A 90 23.81 19.91 -11.15
CA ALA A 90 22.80 19.07 -11.76
C ALA A 90 21.69 18.95 -10.74
N ALA A 91 20.47 19.38 -11.11
CA ALA A 91 19.32 19.27 -10.23
C ALA A 91 19.26 17.82 -9.75
N ALA A 92 19.19 17.63 -8.43
CA ALA A 92 19.08 16.28 -7.87
C ALA A 92 17.91 15.58 -8.53
N ALA A 93 18.09 14.32 -8.96
CA ALA A 93 17.02 13.53 -9.52
C ALA A 93 15.84 13.46 -8.52
N THR A 94 14.64 13.63 -9.01
CA THR A 94 13.42 13.61 -8.20
C THR A 94 12.40 12.65 -8.81
N VAL A 95 11.51 12.14 -7.98
CA VAL A 95 10.40 11.29 -8.44
C VAL A 95 9.46 12.10 -9.33
N PRO A 96 9.20 11.67 -10.57
CA PRO A 96 8.31 12.39 -11.48
C PRO A 96 6.84 12.20 -11.07
N LYS A 97 5.98 13.09 -11.58
CA LYS A 97 4.54 12.87 -11.58
C LYS A 97 4.13 11.87 -12.67
N ALA A 98 2.95 11.25 -12.51
CA ALA A 98 2.35 10.44 -13.55
C ALA A 98 2.22 11.23 -14.87
N ALA A 99 2.26 10.53 -16.00
CA ALA A 99 2.23 11.17 -17.33
C ALA A 99 0.91 11.91 -17.62
N SER A 100 -0.17 11.51 -16.94
CA SER A 100 -1.50 12.13 -17.07
C SER A 100 -2.24 12.11 -15.74
N PRO A 101 -3.24 12.99 -15.57
CA PRO A 101 -4.15 12.94 -14.43
C PRO A 101 -4.92 11.60 -14.37
N LEU A 102 -5.38 11.25 -13.17
CA LEU A 102 -6.33 10.15 -12.98
C LEU A 102 -7.63 10.45 -13.76
N LEU A 103 -8.25 9.41 -14.32
CA LEU A 103 -9.44 9.51 -15.15
C LEU A 103 -10.49 10.46 -14.57
N GLY A 104 -10.95 11.41 -15.38
CA GLY A 104 -12.02 12.34 -15.02
C GLY A 104 -11.66 13.29 -13.87
N SER A 105 -10.37 13.55 -13.61
CA SER A 105 -9.93 14.45 -12.55
C SER A 105 -8.72 15.29 -12.96
N GLU A 106 -8.34 16.26 -12.12
CA GLU A 106 -7.09 17.03 -12.24
C GLU A 106 -5.93 16.45 -11.40
N VAL A 107 -6.18 15.32 -10.72
CA VAL A 107 -5.22 14.73 -9.79
C VAL A 107 -4.14 13.98 -10.55
N THR A 108 -2.91 14.46 -10.48
CA THR A 108 -1.74 13.85 -11.11
C THR A 108 -0.75 13.41 -10.02
N PRO A 109 -0.78 12.15 -9.56
CA PRO A 109 0.05 11.69 -8.46
C PRO A 109 1.55 11.68 -8.81
N SER A 110 2.43 11.80 -7.80
CA SER A 110 3.81 11.38 -7.96
C SER A 110 3.86 9.87 -8.24
N GLN A 111 4.75 9.41 -9.14
CA GLN A 111 4.80 8.00 -9.54
C GLN A 111 5.15 7.05 -8.37
N VAL A 112 5.75 7.57 -7.31
CA VAL A 112 5.83 6.93 -6.00
C VAL A 112 4.92 7.68 -5.04
N ILE A 113 3.98 6.97 -4.43
CA ILE A 113 3.08 7.46 -3.40
C ILE A 113 3.60 6.98 -2.05
N LYS A 114 3.77 7.90 -1.07
CA LYS A 114 4.12 7.52 0.29
C LYS A 114 2.95 6.84 1.00
N GLY A 115 3.05 5.53 1.24
CA GLY A 115 2.09 4.81 2.08
C GLY A 115 2.26 5.15 3.55
N CYS A 116 1.18 5.55 4.23
CA CYS A 116 1.18 5.97 5.64
C CYS A 116 0.59 4.92 6.59
N TRP A 117 0.33 3.69 6.13
CA TRP A 117 -0.18 2.63 7.01
C TRP A 117 0.77 2.29 8.16
N GLN A 118 2.08 2.44 7.95
CA GLN A 118 3.11 2.24 8.96
C GLN A 118 3.05 3.27 10.11
N LEU A 119 2.33 4.38 9.92
CA LEU A 119 2.08 5.40 10.95
C LEU A 119 0.86 5.06 11.83
N SER A 120 0.26 3.87 11.66
CA SER A 120 -0.97 3.49 12.36
C SER A 120 -0.80 3.19 13.85
N GLY A 121 0.42 2.92 14.31
CA GLY A 121 0.70 2.39 15.66
C GLY A 121 0.31 0.93 15.85
N GLY A 122 -0.41 0.34 14.88
CA GLY A 122 -0.81 -1.08 14.88
C GLY A 122 0.08 -1.99 14.05
N HIS A 123 0.99 -1.42 13.27
CA HIS A 123 1.94 -2.16 12.47
C HIS A 123 3.08 -2.66 13.35
N SER A 124 3.02 -3.92 13.79
CA SER A 124 4.07 -4.53 14.62
C SER A 124 5.45 -4.46 13.94
N GLY A 125 6.51 -4.43 14.72
CA GLY A 125 7.88 -4.34 14.25
C GLY A 125 8.78 -3.64 15.27
N ASP A 126 9.86 -3.04 14.82
CA ASP A 126 10.80 -2.33 15.69
C ASP A 126 10.20 -0.99 16.16
N ARG A 127 10.00 -0.87 17.49
CA ARG A 127 9.47 0.35 18.11
C ARG A 127 10.39 1.56 17.92
N ALA A 128 11.69 1.36 17.77
CA ALA A 128 12.65 2.45 17.54
C ALA A 128 12.41 3.17 16.22
N THR A 129 11.79 2.50 15.24
CA THR A 129 11.41 3.07 13.94
C THR A 129 9.94 3.42 13.83
N ASP A 130 9.14 3.21 14.87
CA ASP A 130 7.72 3.57 14.89
C ASP A 130 7.57 5.09 15.01
N ARG A 131 6.80 5.69 14.08
CA ARG A 131 6.60 7.13 13.94
C ARG A 131 5.16 7.54 14.27
N THR A 132 4.54 6.90 15.24
CA THR A 132 3.12 7.13 15.56
C THR A 132 2.88 8.33 16.47
N SER A 133 3.93 8.88 17.10
CA SER A 133 3.84 9.98 18.04
C SER A 133 5.03 10.93 17.92
N GLY A 134 4.87 12.15 18.43
CA GLY A 134 5.88 13.20 18.40
C GLY A 134 6.08 13.81 17.02
N ASN A 135 7.06 14.71 16.91
CA ASN A 135 7.33 15.47 15.69
C ASN A 135 8.08 14.67 14.62
N ALA A 136 8.75 13.57 14.99
CA ALA A 136 9.57 12.82 14.05
C ALA A 136 8.81 12.30 12.82
N ALA A 137 7.54 11.89 12.99
CA ALA A 137 6.70 11.49 11.86
C ALA A 137 6.34 12.68 10.96
N VAL A 138 6.12 13.85 11.54
CA VAL A 138 5.84 15.10 10.82
C VAL A 138 7.08 15.57 10.06
N ASP A 139 8.24 15.53 10.70
CA ASP A 139 9.52 15.99 10.13
C ASP A 139 9.95 15.14 8.93
N ASP A 140 9.68 13.82 8.97
CA ASP A 140 10.01 12.90 7.87
C ASP A 140 9.33 13.29 6.52
N PHE A 141 8.15 13.93 6.53
CA PHE A 141 7.44 14.28 5.30
C PHE A 141 8.20 15.25 4.40
N ALA A 142 9.00 16.16 4.98
CA ALA A 142 9.77 17.13 4.20
C ALA A 142 10.73 16.43 3.23
N ALA A 143 11.44 15.40 3.68
CA ALA A 143 12.38 14.65 2.83
C ALA A 143 11.69 13.94 1.65
N PHE A 144 10.44 13.46 1.84
CA PHE A 144 9.66 12.88 0.74
C PHE A 144 9.29 13.94 -0.28
N VAL A 145 8.76 15.09 0.16
CA VAL A 145 8.36 16.18 -0.72
C VAL A 145 9.55 16.75 -1.50
N ASP A 146 10.69 16.95 -0.85
CA ASP A 146 11.92 17.44 -1.48
C ASP A 146 12.44 16.46 -2.56
N ALA A 147 12.17 15.16 -2.39
CA ALA A 147 12.49 14.14 -3.39
C ALA A 147 11.42 13.98 -4.50
N GLY A 148 10.39 14.83 -4.55
CA GLY A 148 9.31 14.76 -5.53
C GLY A 148 8.21 13.76 -5.19
N ILE A 149 8.26 13.10 -4.02
CA ILE A 149 7.18 12.22 -3.52
C ILE A 149 6.13 13.09 -2.83
N THR A 150 5.23 13.66 -3.64
CA THR A 150 4.26 14.67 -3.20
C THR A 150 2.86 14.10 -2.98
N THR A 151 2.65 12.81 -3.22
CA THR A 151 1.37 12.13 -2.99
C THR A 151 1.46 11.21 -1.78
N PHE A 152 0.48 11.32 -0.87
CA PHE A 152 0.42 10.55 0.37
C PHE A 152 -0.83 9.68 0.41
N ASP A 153 -0.67 8.36 0.59
CA ASP A 153 -1.78 7.42 0.82
C ASP A 153 -1.99 7.23 2.31
N THR A 154 -3.18 7.54 2.79
CA THR A 154 -3.57 7.45 4.19
C THR A 154 -4.98 6.86 4.34
N GLY A 155 -5.54 6.90 5.54
CA GLY A 155 -6.90 6.49 5.85
C GLY A 155 -7.27 6.76 7.29
N PRO A 156 -8.55 6.63 7.63
CA PRO A 156 -9.04 6.79 9.01
C PRO A 156 -8.65 5.61 9.91
N PRO A 157 -8.80 5.77 11.23
CA PRO A 157 -8.63 4.68 12.19
C PRO A 157 -9.48 3.43 11.88
N ALA A 158 -10.68 3.61 11.35
CA ALA A 158 -11.58 2.51 10.94
C ALA A 158 -10.96 1.62 9.84
N CYS A 159 -10.09 2.19 8.99
CA CYS A 159 -9.31 1.47 7.99
C CYS A 159 -7.96 0.92 8.52
N GLY A 160 -7.69 1.05 9.82
CA GLY A 160 -6.44 0.62 10.42
C GLY A 160 -5.25 1.56 10.24
N TYR A 161 -5.49 2.85 9.91
CA TYR A 161 -4.43 3.85 9.72
C TYR A 161 -4.13 4.70 10.97
N GLY A 162 -4.88 4.51 12.06
CA GLY A 162 -4.65 5.19 13.32
C GLY A 162 -4.61 6.72 13.19
N PRO A 163 -3.53 7.40 13.64
CA PRO A 163 -3.43 8.86 13.60
C PRO A 163 -2.91 9.43 12.28
N SER A 164 -2.64 8.63 11.24
CA SER A 164 -1.88 9.07 10.06
C SER A 164 -2.47 10.30 9.34
N GLU A 165 -3.80 10.45 9.27
CA GLU A 165 -4.43 11.67 8.74
C GLU A 165 -4.10 12.92 9.57
N LEU A 166 -4.06 12.79 10.91
CA LEU A 166 -3.70 13.90 11.80
C LEU A 166 -2.22 14.27 11.66
N VAL A 167 -1.34 13.28 11.49
CA VAL A 167 0.10 13.51 11.27
C VAL A 167 0.32 14.29 9.97
N ILE A 168 -0.39 13.94 8.89
CA ILE A 168 -0.35 14.71 7.63
C ILE A 168 -0.90 16.12 7.85
N GLY A 169 -2.02 16.26 8.56
CA GLY A 169 -2.60 17.58 8.88
C GLY A 169 -1.63 18.47 9.68
N GLU A 170 -0.87 17.91 10.62
CA GLU A 170 0.17 18.67 11.32
C GLU A 170 1.34 19.03 10.41
N TYR A 171 1.76 18.14 9.51
CA TYR A 171 2.79 18.45 8.52
C TYR A 171 2.38 19.63 7.62
N LEU A 172 1.13 19.65 7.14
CA LEU A 172 0.63 20.76 6.28
C LEU A 172 0.66 22.11 7.00
N LYS A 173 0.63 22.15 8.33
CA LYS A 173 0.75 23.38 9.13
C LYS A 173 2.18 23.89 9.30
N THR A 174 3.19 23.04 9.07
CA THR A 174 4.60 23.43 9.15
C THR A 174 4.96 24.47 8.09
N PRO A 175 6.03 25.26 8.25
CA PRO A 175 6.49 26.17 7.20
C PRO A 175 6.80 25.45 5.89
N HIS A 176 7.35 24.23 5.95
CA HIS A 176 7.65 23.42 4.77
C HIS A 176 6.35 22.95 4.08
N GLY A 177 5.42 22.39 4.84
CA GLY A 177 4.12 21.93 4.32
C GLY A 177 3.31 23.06 3.67
N LYS A 178 3.30 24.25 4.29
CA LYS A 178 2.61 25.44 3.72
C LYS A 178 3.21 25.90 2.41
N ARG A 179 4.54 25.89 2.26
CA ARG A 179 5.20 26.30 1.00
C ARG A 179 4.91 25.32 -0.15
N ASN A 180 4.70 24.05 0.17
CA ASN A 180 4.53 22.97 -0.82
C ASN A 180 3.07 22.49 -0.94
N GLY A 181 2.13 23.11 -0.19
CA GLY A 181 0.74 22.64 -0.07
C GLY A 181 0.04 22.41 -1.41
N ASP A 182 0.22 23.31 -2.37
CA ASP A 182 -0.39 23.23 -3.70
C ASP A 182 0.13 22.03 -4.55
N ASN A 183 1.30 21.50 -4.21
CA ASN A 183 1.88 20.33 -4.87
C ASN A 183 1.55 19.02 -4.18
N ILE A 184 1.06 19.07 -2.93
CA ILE A 184 0.77 17.89 -2.13
C ILE A 184 -0.63 17.38 -2.46
N GLN A 185 -0.72 16.08 -2.72
CA GLN A 185 -1.97 15.38 -2.97
C GLN A 185 -2.19 14.29 -1.93
N ILE A 186 -3.41 14.21 -1.40
CA ILE A 186 -3.77 13.30 -0.32
C ILE A 186 -4.84 12.33 -0.78
N PHE A 187 -4.50 11.05 -0.76
CA PHE A 187 -5.38 9.93 -1.01
C PHE A 187 -5.77 9.33 0.33
N THR A 188 -7.01 9.56 0.76
CA THR A 188 -7.52 8.94 1.97
C THR A 188 -8.68 7.99 1.68
N LYS A 189 -9.27 7.39 2.73
CA LYS A 189 -10.22 6.30 2.54
C LYS A 189 -11.55 6.56 3.21
N MET A 190 -12.59 6.00 2.62
CA MET A 190 -13.89 5.79 3.22
C MET A 190 -14.07 4.28 3.44
N CYS A 191 -13.95 3.82 4.69
CA CYS A 191 -14.13 2.41 5.03
C CYS A 191 -15.54 2.15 5.49
N CYS A 192 -16.31 1.52 4.63
CA CYS A 192 -17.66 1.05 4.92
C CYS A 192 -17.58 -0.38 5.45
N VAL A 193 -17.91 -0.59 6.73
CA VAL A 193 -17.84 -1.89 7.38
C VAL A 193 -19.07 -2.15 8.27
N GLY A 194 -19.47 -3.40 8.36
CA GLY A 194 -20.54 -3.81 9.28
C GLY A 194 -21.90 -3.16 8.94
N ARG A 195 -22.55 -2.56 9.94
CA ARG A 195 -23.91 -1.98 9.80
C ARG A 195 -23.99 -0.81 8.84
N GLU A 196 -22.92 -0.09 8.65
CA GLU A 196 -22.82 1.06 7.74
C GLU A 196 -23.09 0.65 6.30
N GLN A 197 -22.66 -0.54 5.90
CA GLN A 197 -22.88 -1.09 4.56
C GLN A 197 -24.37 -1.36 4.22
N ALA A 198 -25.18 -1.62 5.23
CA ALA A 198 -26.61 -1.88 5.04
C ALA A 198 -27.46 -0.61 5.02
N ASN A 199 -26.93 0.52 5.55
CA ASN A 199 -27.65 1.77 5.77
C ASN A 199 -26.92 2.97 5.13
N MET A 200 -26.37 2.80 3.93
CA MET A 200 -25.66 3.83 3.22
C MET A 200 -26.62 4.95 2.76
N THR A 201 -26.34 6.19 3.16
CA THR A 201 -27.09 7.38 2.73
C THR A 201 -26.15 8.47 2.25
N PRO A 202 -26.64 9.44 1.43
CA PRO A 202 -25.84 10.58 1.01
C PRO A 202 -25.24 11.35 2.19
N GLU A 203 -26.03 11.57 3.25
CA GLU A 203 -25.61 12.32 4.46
C GLU A 203 -24.51 11.59 5.20
N TRP A 204 -24.56 10.26 5.28
CA TRP A 204 -23.49 9.46 5.89
C TRP A 204 -22.17 9.59 5.11
N VAL A 205 -22.24 9.50 3.78
CA VAL A 205 -21.07 9.63 2.90
C VAL A 205 -20.47 11.04 3.02
N GLU A 206 -21.33 12.09 2.98
CA GLU A 206 -20.89 13.48 3.14
C GLU A 206 -20.25 13.74 4.51
N ALA A 207 -20.85 13.24 5.59
CA ALA A 207 -20.29 13.34 6.94
C ALA A 207 -18.94 12.62 7.07
N ASN A 208 -18.80 11.45 6.43
CA ASN A 208 -17.54 10.72 6.41
C ASN A 208 -16.43 11.50 5.68
N VAL A 209 -16.72 12.08 4.52
CA VAL A 209 -15.78 12.94 3.78
C VAL A 209 -15.45 14.21 4.57
N ALA A 210 -16.45 14.84 5.22
CA ALA A 210 -16.23 16.01 6.06
C ALA A 210 -15.27 15.71 7.23
N GLU A 211 -15.38 14.53 7.85
CA GLU A 211 -14.45 14.12 8.91
C GLU A 211 -13.02 13.92 8.37
N ARG A 212 -12.83 13.40 7.15
CA ARG A 212 -11.49 13.33 6.51
C ARG A 212 -10.90 14.71 6.32
N ARG A 213 -11.69 15.64 5.75
CA ARG A 213 -11.28 17.04 5.54
C ARG A 213 -10.88 17.72 6.85
N LYS A 214 -11.66 17.51 7.91
CA LYS A 214 -11.38 18.02 9.25
C LYS A 214 -10.07 17.48 9.83
N ARG A 215 -9.85 16.15 9.76
CA ARG A 215 -8.64 15.50 10.29
C ARG A 215 -7.37 15.95 9.56
N LEU A 216 -7.47 16.12 8.25
CA LEU A 216 -6.37 16.57 7.40
C LEU A 216 -6.19 18.12 7.46
N GLY A 217 -7.20 18.85 7.88
CA GLY A 217 -7.17 20.32 7.90
C GLY A 217 -7.24 20.94 6.50
N VAL A 218 -7.92 20.27 5.54
CA VAL A 218 -8.01 20.72 4.14
C VAL A 218 -9.45 21.06 3.74
N ALA A 219 -9.61 21.97 2.78
CA ALA A 219 -10.92 22.33 2.24
C ALA A 219 -11.47 21.27 1.26
N LYS A 220 -10.60 20.58 0.54
CA LYS A 220 -10.90 19.52 -0.43
C LYS A 220 -9.93 18.37 -0.22
N VAL A 221 -10.39 17.13 -0.35
CA VAL A 221 -9.54 15.94 -0.40
C VAL A 221 -9.28 15.58 -1.86
N ASP A 222 -8.03 15.29 -2.24
CA ASP A 222 -7.71 14.99 -3.63
C ASP A 222 -8.37 13.70 -4.09
N VAL A 223 -8.26 12.61 -3.31
CA VAL A 223 -8.86 11.31 -3.65
C VAL A 223 -9.48 10.66 -2.43
N ILE A 224 -10.73 10.23 -2.57
CA ILE A 224 -11.39 9.32 -1.63
C ILE A 224 -11.39 7.91 -2.23
N GLN A 225 -10.78 6.96 -1.51
CA GLN A 225 -10.70 5.54 -1.86
C GLN A 225 -11.73 4.76 -1.04
N MET A 226 -12.81 4.33 -1.67
CA MET A 226 -13.85 3.56 -1.01
C MET A 226 -13.41 2.12 -0.78
N TYR A 227 -13.60 1.62 0.45
CA TYR A 227 -13.41 0.22 0.84
C TYR A 227 -14.74 -0.44 1.20
N TRP A 228 -14.92 -1.69 0.75
CA TRP A 228 -16.11 -2.49 1.03
C TRP A 228 -15.72 -3.96 1.24
N ASN A 229 -16.21 -4.62 2.28
CA ASN A 229 -15.82 -5.99 2.58
C ASN A 229 -16.91 -7.03 2.37
N GLU A 230 -18.20 -6.64 2.37
CA GLU A 230 -19.35 -7.56 2.28
C GLU A 230 -20.17 -7.30 1.01
N TYR A 231 -19.86 -8.01 -0.06
CA TYR A 231 -20.48 -7.79 -1.37
C TYR A 231 -21.92 -8.30 -1.51
N SER A 232 -22.44 -9.06 -0.53
CA SER A 232 -23.88 -9.36 -0.46
C SER A 232 -24.73 -8.12 -0.16
N LEU A 233 -24.12 -7.10 0.47
CA LEU A 233 -24.72 -5.80 0.72
C LEU A 233 -24.32 -4.83 -0.41
N LYS A 234 -25.25 -4.59 -1.34
CA LYS A 234 -24.96 -3.87 -2.60
C LYS A 234 -24.90 -2.34 -2.49
N GLY A 235 -24.99 -1.75 -1.30
CA GLY A 235 -24.89 -0.31 -1.09
C GLY A 235 -23.60 0.34 -1.57
N TYR A 236 -22.60 -0.43 -2.04
CA TYR A 236 -21.37 0.11 -2.64
C TYR A 236 -21.63 0.86 -3.94
N VAL A 237 -22.66 0.50 -4.70
CA VAL A 237 -23.04 1.23 -5.92
C VAL A 237 -23.54 2.62 -5.56
N ASP A 238 -24.48 2.69 -4.61
CA ASP A 238 -25.02 3.97 -4.13
C ASP A 238 -23.93 4.84 -3.50
N ALA A 239 -23.06 4.24 -2.68
CA ALA A 239 -21.94 4.94 -2.07
C ALA A 239 -20.98 5.55 -3.11
N ALA A 240 -20.70 4.84 -4.21
CA ALA A 240 -19.88 5.36 -5.30
C ALA A 240 -20.55 6.51 -6.05
N LEU A 241 -21.88 6.45 -6.26
CA LEU A 241 -22.66 7.54 -6.83
C LEU A 241 -22.66 8.76 -5.92
N TYR A 242 -22.87 8.61 -4.60
CA TYR A 242 -22.81 9.71 -3.63
C TYR A 242 -21.42 10.36 -3.57
N LEU A 243 -20.34 9.58 -3.70
CA LEU A 243 -19.00 10.14 -3.83
C LEU A 243 -18.82 10.92 -5.14
N THR A 244 -19.43 10.45 -6.25
CA THR A 244 -19.44 11.18 -7.52
C THR A 244 -20.14 12.52 -7.37
N ASP A 245 -21.26 12.59 -6.66
CA ASP A 245 -21.94 13.85 -6.34
C ASP A 245 -21.06 14.80 -5.51
N LEU A 246 -20.30 14.27 -4.53
CA LEU A 246 -19.37 15.09 -3.74
C LEU A 246 -18.19 15.60 -4.57
N LYS A 247 -17.76 14.86 -5.58
CA LYS A 247 -16.78 15.32 -6.57
C LYS A 247 -17.35 16.50 -7.38
N HIS A 248 -18.57 16.38 -7.88
CA HIS A 248 -19.24 17.48 -8.60
C HIS A 248 -19.47 18.71 -7.73
N LYS A 249 -19.68 18.55 -6.41
CA LYS A 249 -19.73 19.63 -5.43
C LYS A 249 -18.34 20.23 -5.10
N GLY A 250 -17.24 19.69 -5.64
CA GLY A 250 -15.88 20.17 -5.39
C GLY A 250 -15.31 19.83 -4.00
N LEU A 251 -15.94 18.92 -3.26
CA LEU A 251 -15.50 18.50 -1.92
C LEU A 251 -14.38 17.45 -1.97
N ILE A 252 -14.31 16.69 -3.06
CA ILE A 252 -13.24 15.76 -3.39
C ILE A 252 -12.78 15.97 -4.83
N GLY A 253 -11.54 15.56 -5.16
CA GLY A 253 -10.97 15.70 -6.50
C GLY A 253 -11.29 14.50 -7.39
N ALA A 254 -11.24 13.29 -6.84
CA ALA A 254 -11.50 12.07 -7.56
C ALA A 254 -12.12 10.99 -6.66
N VAL A 255 -12.94 10.13 -7.27
CA VAL A 255 -13.49 8.93 -6.63
C VAL A 255 -12.60 7.75 -6.99
N SER A 256 -12.15 7.01 -6.01
CA SER A 256 -11.34 5.82 -6.20
C SER A 256 -11.87 4.65 -5.35
N LEU A 257 -11.35 3.48 -5.64
CA LEU A 257 -11.68 2.26 -4.91
C LEU A 257 -10.43 1.74 -4.19
N THR A 258 -10.62 0.88 -3.19
CA THR A 258 -9.55 0.08 -2.62
C THR A 258 -10.03 -1.34 -2.33
N ASN A 259 -9.29 -2.33 -2.84
CA ASN A 259 -9.57 -3.76 -2.71
C ASN A 259 -10.88 -4.23 -3.36
N PHE A 260 -11.33 -3.57 -4.42
CA PHE A 260 -12.45 -4.07 -5.23
C PHE A 260 -11.98 -5.03 -6.31
N ASP A 261 -12.79 -6.05 -6.57
CA ASP A 261 -12.64 -6.91 -7.74
C ASP A 261 -13.19 -6.23 -9.01
N THR A 262 -12.87 -6.77 -10.16
CA THR A 262 -13.26 -6.20 -11.45
C THR A 262 -14.78 -6.19 -11.65
N LYS A 263 -15.47 -7.22 -11.18
CA LYS A 263 -16.93 -7.32 -11.33
C LYS A 263 -17.65 -6.17 -10.61
N ARG A 264 -17.27 -5.88 -9.35
CA ARG A 264 -17.92 -4.82 -8.55
C ARG A 264 -17.52 -3.44 -9.04
N MET A 265 -16.28 -3.27 -9.49
CA MET A 265 -15.86 -2.04 -10.15
C MET A 265 -16.70 -1.77 -11.40
N LYS A 266 -16.93 -2.81 -12.24
CA LYS A 266 -17.80 -2.70 -13.40
C LYS A 266 -19.23 -2.34 -13.04
N GLU A 267 -19.82 -2.97 -12.00
CA GLU A 267 -21.18 -2.68 -11.53
C GLU A 267 -21.36 -1.18 -11.19
N MET A 268 -20.35 -0.57 -10.52
CA MET A 268 -20.37 0.86 -10.19
C MET A 268 -20.23 1.76 -11.42
N VAL A 269 -19.30 1.44 -12.32
CA VAL A 269 -19.07 2.21 -13.56
C VAL A 269 -20.32 2.14 -14.46
N ASP A 270 -20.92 0.96 -14.63
CA ASP A 270 -22.16 0.77 -15.42
C ASP A 270 -23.35 1.58 -14.83
N ALA A 271 -23.35 1.80 -13.51
CA ALA A 271 -24.35 2.62 -12.84
C ALA A 271 -24.09 4.15 -12.98
N GLY A 272 -22.95 4.55 -13.55
CA GLY A 272 -22.60 5.96 -13.77
C GLY A 272 -21.66 6.57 -12.72
N ALA A 273 -21.07 5.76 -11.82
CA ALA A 273 -20.06 6.26 -10.91
C ALA A 273 -18.75 6.58 -11.65
N GLU A 274 -18.16 7.74 -11.37
CA GLU A 274 -16.92 8.22 -12.00
C GLU A 274 -15.68 7.70 -11.30
N ILE A 275 -15.37 6.40 -11.47
CA ILE A 275 -14.24 5.75 -10.83
C ILE A 275 -12.94 6.08 -11.56
N SER A 276 -12.02 6.75 -10.90
CA SER A 276 -10.74 7.20 -11.45
C SER A 276 -9.62 6.17 -11.29
N SER A 277 -9.62 5.41 -10.17
CA SER A 277 -8.60 4.39 -9.91
C SER A 277 -9.08 3.33 -8.92
N ASN A 278 -8.32 2.23 -8.83
CA ASN A 278 -8.51 1.20 -7.79
C ASN A 278 -7.16 0.90 -7.13
N GLN A 279 -7.09 1.07 -5.80
CA GLN A 279 -5.91 0.69 -5.01
C GLN A 279 -5.94 -0.81 -4.72
N ILE A 280 -4.94 -1.55 -5.21
CA ILE A 280 -4.93 -3.01 -5.16
C ILE A 280 -3.59 -3.59 -4.70
N GLN A 281 -3.61 -4.85 -4.25
CA GLN A 281 -2.40 -5.63 -4.12
C GLN A 281 -1.94 -6.09 -5.51
N TYR A 282 -0.74 -5.67 -5.91
CA TYR A 282 -0.12 -6.09 -7.17
C TYR A 282 1.41 -6.07 -7.05
N SER A 283 2.06 -7.16 -7.38
CA SER A 283 3.51 -7.34 -7.31
C SER A 283 3.94 -8.56 -8.12
N LEU A 284 5.25 -8.80 -8.21
CA LEU A 284 5.79 -10.04 -8.79
C LEU A 284 5.31 -11.32 -8.08
N LEU A 285 4.88 -11.22 -6.81
CA LEU A 285 4.30 -12.34 -6.06
C LEU A 285 2.79 -12.50 -6.28
N ASP A 286 2.08 -11.42 -6.55
CA ASP A 286 0.63 -11.43 -6.72
C ASP A 286 0.25 -10.74 -8.04
N ARG A 287 0.05 -11.53 -9.06
CA ARG A 287 -0.28 -11.09 -10.42
C ARG A 287 -1.74 -11.31 -10.80
N ARG A 288 -2.62 -11.58 -9.82
CA ARG A 288 -4.06 -11.75 -10.06
C ARG A 288 -4.71 -10.60 -10.86
N PRO A 289 -4.30 -9.34 -10.70
CA PRO A 289 -4.84 -8.25 -11.52
C PRO A 289 -4.63 -8.44 -13.03
N GLU A 290 -3.60 -9.18 -13.44
CA GLU A 290 -3.32 -9.45 -14.87
C GLU A 290 -4.38 -10.33 -15.54
N ASN A 291 -5.14 -11.12 -14.76
CA ASN A 291 -6.13 -12.06 -15.33
C ASN A 291 -7.24 -11.32 -16.07
N ILE A 292 -7.89 -10.33 -15.43
CA ILE A 292 -9.00 -9.57 -16.03
C ILE A 292 -8.95 -8.06 -15.70
N MET A 293 -8.45 -7.67 -14.52
CA MET A 293 -8.55 -6.28 -14.06
C MET A 293 -7.70 -5.32 -14.91
N VAL A 294 -6.48 -5.67 -15.25
CA VAL A 294 -5.59 -4.84 -16.10
C VAL A 294 -6.24 -4.55 -17.44
N LYS A 295 -6.83 -5.58 -18.06
CA LYS A 295 -7.54 -5.41 -19.34
C LYS A 295 -8.73 -4.46 -19.19
N TYR A 296 -9.60 -4.70 -18.20
CA TYR A 296 -10.77 -3.86 -17.94
C TYR A 296 -10.36 -2.40 -17.66
N CYS A 297 -9.37 -2.19 -16.81
CA CYS A 297 -8.86 -0.86 -16.48
C CYS A 297 -8.31 -0.13 -17.73
N LYS A 298 -7.56 -0.83 -18.58
CA LYS A 298 -7.04 -0.27 -19.81
C LYS A 298 -8.16 0.17 -20.77
N GLU A 299 -9.19 -0.65 -20.92
CA GLU A 299 -10.33 -0.37 -21.81
C GLU A 299 -11.19 0.80 -21.31
N ASN A 300 -11.20 1.06 -20.00
CA ASN A 300 -12.03 2.10 -19.38
C ASN A 300 -11.22 3.32 -18.87
N GLY A 301 -9.89 3.35 -19.09
CA GLY A 301 -9.03 4.45 -18.65
C GLY A 301 -8.84 4.53 -17.13
N ILE A 302 -9.21 3.50 -16.35
CA ILE A 302 -9.13 3.47 -14.90
C ILE A 302 -7.70 3.13 -14.48
N GLY A 303 -7.10 3.92 -13.57
CA GLY A 303 -5.77 3.67 -13.04
C GLY A 303 -5.76 2.58 -11.96
N LEU A 304 -4.68 1.81 -11.90
CA LEU A 304 -4.38 0.99 -10.73
C LEU A 304 -3.29 1.65 -9.89
N THR A 305 -3.49 1.76 -8.58
CA THR A 305 -2.50 2.27 -7.63
C THR A 305 -2.06 1.15 -6.69
N PRO A 306 -1.08 0.31 -7.12
CA PRO A 306 -0.68 -0.87 -6.39
C PRO A 306 -0.04 -0.58 -5.05
N TYR A 307 -0.43 -1.35 -4.02
CA TYR A 307 0.31 -1.50 -2.78
C TYR A 307 0.91 -2.92 -2.66
N GLY A 308 1.83 -3.09 -1.72
CA GLY A 308 2.52 -4.37 -1.52
C GLY A 308 3.48 -4.74 -2.64
N VAL A 309 3.88 -3.76 -3.43
CA VAL A 309 4.76 -3.90 -4.60
C VAL A 309 6.07 -4.61 -4.26
N VAL A 310 6.65 -4.30 -3.09
CA VAL A 310 7.84 -4.98 -2.56
C VAL A 310 7.50 -6.05 -1.51
N ALA A 311 6.26 -6.52 -1.49
CA ALA A 311 5.78 -7.60 -0.60
C ALA A 311 6.14 -7.37 0.89
N GLY A 312 5.90 -6.14 1.39
CA GLY A 312 6.21 -5.77 2.78
C GLY A 312 7.71 -5.76 3.10
N GLY A 313 8.56 -5.75 2.09
CA GLY A 313 10.03 -5.79 2.20
C GLY A 313 10.62 -7.17 1.88
N LEU A 314 9.80 -8.21 1.59
CA LEU A 314 10.31 -9.52 1.16
C LEU A 314 11.05 -9.44 -0.18
N LEU A 315 10.61 -8.62 -1.12
CA LEU A 315 11.35 -8.35 -2.36
C LEU A 315 12.40 -7.27 -2.09
N SER A 316 13.49 -7.67 -1.42
CA SER A 316 14.65 -6.81 -1.12
C SER A 316 15.92 -7.64 -0.98
N ASP A 317 17.06 -6.98 -1.11
CA ASP A 317 18.40 -7.55 -0.98
C ASP A 317 18.64 -8.20 0.39
N ARG A 318 17.93 -7.73 1.42
CA ARG A 318 18.01 -8.27 2.79
C ARG A 318 17.76 -9.77 2.89
N TYR A 319 16.88 -10.30 2.05
CA TYR A 319 16.45 -11.70 2.11
C TYR A 319 17.08 -12.57 1.03
N LEU A 320 17.93 -12.01 0.19
CA LEU A 320 18.70 -12.77 -0.80
C LEU A 320 19.67 -13.70 -0.10
N ASN A 321 19.60 -15.00 -0.42
CA ASN A 321 20.40 -16.07 0.18
C ASN A 321 20.24 -16.21 1.71
N ALA A 322 19.24 -15.56 2.33
CA ALA A 322 18.95 -15.78 3.74
C ALA A 322 18.39 -17.20 3.93
N PRO A 323 18.81 -17.96 4.95
CA PRO A 323 18.16 -19.23 5.28
C PRO A 323 16.74 -18.97 5.80
N PRO A 324 15.78 -19.91 5.59
CA PRO A 324 14.37 -19.70 5.97
C PRO A 324 14.17 -19.34 7.44
N GLU A 325 14.99 -19.89 8.32
CA GLU A 325 14.99 -19.68 9.78
C GLU A 325 15.38 -18.26 10.19
N ASP A 326 16.14 -17.55 9.36
CA ASP A 326 16.60 -16.18 9.61
C ASP A 326 15.58 -15.13 9.12
N VAL A 327 14.51 -15.55 8.42
CA VAL A 327 13.48 -14.66 7.93
C VAL A 327 12.45 -14.37 9.02
N VAL A 328 12.71 -13.34 9.82
CA VAL A 328 11.85 -12.99 10.96
C VAL A 328 10.58 -12.28 10.49
N MET A 329 9.43 -12.93 10.65
CA MET A 329 8.10 -12.42 10.29
C MET A 329 7.51 -11.53 11.40
N ASN A 330 8.19 -10.46 11.78
CA ASN A 330 7.81 -9.62 12.91
C ASN A 330 6.73 -8.56 12.61
N THR A 331 6.38 -8.34 11.34
CA THR A 331 5.32 -7.40 10.96
C THR A 331 4.10 -8.12 10.37
N SER A 332 2.94 -7.47 10.41
CA SER A 332 1.71 -7.97 9.78
C SER A 332 1.87 -8.12 8.26
N SER A 333 2.58 -7.19 7.61
CA SER A 333 2.89 -7.25 6.18
C SER A 333 3.75 -8.47 5.83
N LEU A 334 4.85 -8.70 6.55
CA LEU A 334 5.73 -9.84 6.28
C LEU A 334 4.98 -11.16 6.39
N ARG A 335 4.14 -11.35 7.43
CA ARG A 335 3.32 -12.55 7.58
C ARG A 335 2.34 -12.75 6.44
N LYS A 336 1.66 -11.67 6.01
CA LYS A 336 0.72 -11.69 4.89
C LYS A 336 1.43 -12.14 3.60
N TYR A 337 2.53 -11.48 3.23
CA TYR A 337 3.18 -11.75 1.96
C TYR A 337 3.99 -13.06 1.96
N ALA A 338 4.46 -13.53 3.12
CA ALA A 338 5.05 -14.87 3.23
C ALA A 338 4.04 -15.97 2.90
N SER A 339 2.75 -15.79 3.26
CA SER A 339 1.69 -16.73 2.86
C SER A 339 1.50 -16.74 1.34
N VAL A 340 1.64 -15.60 0.67
CA VAL A 340 1.58 -15.50 -0.80
C VAL A 340 2.77 -16.24 -1.44
N VAL A 341 3.99 -16.08 -0.91
CA VAL A 341 5.16 -16.87 -1.38
C VAL A 341 4.87 -18.37 -1.33
N GLY A 342 4.23 -18.84 -0.24
CA GLY A 342 3.83 -20.24 -0.09
C GLY A 342 2.81 -20.70 -1.15
N GLN A 343 1.90 -19.82 -1.57
CA GLN A 343 0.93 -20.13 -2.64
C GLN A 343 1.57 -20.21 -4.02
N VAL A 344 2.53 -19.36 -4.31
CA VAL A 344 3.12 -19.21 -5.67
C VAL A 344 4.17 -20.30 -5.94
N GLY A 345 5.14 -20.53 -5.08
CA GLY A 345 6.23 -21.44 -5.42
C GLY A 345 7.10 -21.87 -4.23
N GLY A 346 6.80 -21.37 -3.04
CA GLY A 346 7.57 -21.66 -1.84
C GLY A 346 8.93 -20.98 -1.81
N TYR A 347 9.74 -21.34 -0.80
CA TYR A 347 10.96 -20.61 -0.47
C TYR A 347 12.05 -20.72 -1.57
N LYS A 348 12.23 -21.91 -2.16
CA LYS A 348 13.24 -22.11 -3.21
C LYS A 348 12.95 -21.25 -4.44
N TRP A 349 11.72 -21.25 -4.92
CA TRP A 349 11.29 -20.39 -6.01
C TRP A 349 11.48 -18.91 -5.67
N TYR A 350 11.12 -18.50 -4.47
CA TYR A 350 11.29 -17.13 -3.99
C TYR A 350 12.76 -16.69 -4.02
N GLN A 351 13.70 -17.54 -3.60
CA GLN A 351 15.12 -17.25 -3.70
C GLN A 351 15.61 -17.14 -5.15
N SER A 352 15.10 -17.99 -6.06
CA SER A 352 15.39 -17.86 -7.50
C SER A 352 14.87 -16.54 -8.05
N LEU A 353 13.71 -16.07 -7.63
CA LEU A 353 13.19 -14.76 -7.99
C LEU A 353 14.09 -13.63 -7.47
N LEU A 354 14.47 -13.65 -6.19
CA LEU A 354 15.36 -12.63 -5.63
C LEU A 354 16.71 -12.57 -6.36
N GLN A 355 17.30 -13.74 -6.68
CA GLN A 355 18.55 -13.79 -7.44
C GLN A 355 18.40 -13.19 -8.83
N THR A 356 17.31 -13.52 -9.54
CA THR A 356 17.03 -12.94 -10.86
C THR A 356 16.90 -11.42 -10.78
N LEU A 357 16.19 -10.89 -9.77
CA LEU A 357 16.04 -9.45 -9.59
C LEU A 357 17.36 -8.78 -9.20
N ARG A 358 18.21 -9.46 -8.43
CA ARG A 358 19.56 -8.97 -8.10
C ARG A 358 20.44 -8.85 -9.34
N ASP A 359 20.47 -9.93 -10.17
CA ASP A 359 21.24 -9.94 -11.41
C ASP A 359 20.80 -8.82 -12.36
N VAL A 360 19.49 -8.57 -12.46
CA VAL A 360 18.96 -7.42 -13.23
C VAL A 360 19.42 -6.11 -12.60
N GLY A 361 19.33 -5.97 -11.27
CA GLY A 361 19.79 -4.77 -10.59
C GLY A 361 21.29 -4.51 -10.77
N ASP A 362 22.12 -5.55 -10.78
CA ASP A 362 23.57 -5.43 -11.03
C ASP A 362 23.87 -4.92 -12.43
N LYS A 363 23.13 -5.39 -13.44
CA LYS A 363 23.19 -4.89 -14.82
C LYS A 363 22.89 -3.40 -14.91
N HIS A 364 22.02 -2.89 -14.06
CA HIS A 364 21.60 -1.48 -14.01
C HIS A 364 22.29 -0.69 -12.90
N GLY A 365 23.60 -0.87 -12.74
CA GLY A 365 24.42 -0.05 -11.82
C GLY A 365 24.24 -0.36 -10.35
N GLY A 366 23.73 -1.57 -10.02
CA GLY A 366 23.57 -2.03 -8.65
C GLY A 366 22.30 -1.49 -7.95
N VAL A 367 21.24 -1.13 -8.71
CA VAL A 367 19.96 -0.74 -8.12
C VAL A 367 19.40 -1.90 -7.29
N SER A 368 18.62 -1.59 -6.24
CA SER A 368 18.12 -2.58 -5.31
C SER A 368 17.13 -3.58 -5.95
N VAL A 369 17.06 -4.79 -5.38
CA VAL A 369 15.99 -5.77 -5.71
C VAL A 369 14.61 -5.13 -5.60
N ALA A 370 14.41 -4.28 -4.60
CA ALA A 370 13.15 -3.54 -4.40
C ALA A 370 12.85 -2.59 -5.57
N ASN A 371 13.87 -1.91 -6.11
CA ASN A 371 13.71 -1.04 -7.26
C ASN A 371 13.35 -1.79 -8.52
N VAL A 372 14.03 -2.93 -8.81
CA VAL A 372 13.68 -3.78 -9.97
C VAL A 372 12.24 -4.29 -9.85
N ALA A 373 11.83 -4.79 -8.68
CA ALA A 373 10.48 -5.26 -8.43
C ALA A 373 9.43 -4.14 -8.58
N THR A 374 9.75 -2.93 -8.10
CA THR A 374 8.86 -1.76 -8.19
C THR A 374 8.73 -1.28 -9.63
N LYS A 375 9.85 -1.18 -10.36
CA LYS A 375 9.88 -0.78 -11.77
C LYS A 375 9.02 -1.70 -12.64
N TRP A 376 9.11 -3.01 -12.41
CA TRP A 376 8.30 -3.99 -13.12
C TRP A 376 6.79 -3.73 -12.98
N VAL A 377 6.32 -3.37 -11.77
CA VAL A 377 4.90 -3.02 -11.55
C VAL A 377 4.55 -1.67 -12.15
N LEU A 378 5.43 -0.67 -11.99
CA LEU A 378 5.20 0.69 -12.48
C LEU A 378 5.12 0.75 -14.01
N ASP A 379 5.82 -0.15 -14.70
CA ASP A 379 5.80 -0.25 -16.16
C ASP A 379 4.51 -0.87 -16.74
N SER A 380 3.58 -1.30 -15.88
CA SER A 380 2.25 -1.73 -16.34
C SER A 380 1.47 -0.53 -16.89
N PRO A 381 0.86 -0.63 -18.10
CA PRO A 381 0.25 0.51 -18.78
C PRO A 381 -0.95 1.13 -18.05
N VAL A 382 -1.47 0.48 -17.02
CA VAL A 382 -2.59 0.96 -16.20
C VAL A 382 -2.16 1.43 -14.82
N VAL A 383 -0.85 1.45 -14.53
CA VAL A 383 -0.29 1.86 -13.24
C VAL A 383 0.32 3.25 -13.34
N PRO A 384 -0.41 4.32 -12.99
CA PRO A 384 0.13 5.68 -13.00
C PRO A 384 1.12 5.92 -11.86
N ALA A 385 0.99 5.18 -10.75
CA ALA A 385 1.81 5.33 -9.56
C ALA A 385 1.74 4.08 -8.68
N VAL A 386 2.78 3.84 -7.87
CA VAL A 386 2.87 2.75 -6.90
C VAL A 386 2.92 3.27 -5.47
N ILE A 387 2.31 2.53 -4.52
CA ILE A 387 2.33 2.89 -3.10
C ILE A 387 3.44 2.12 -2.39
N LEU A 388 4.46 2.84 -1.94
CA LEU A 388 5.55 2.29 -1.14
C LEU A 388 5.36 2.66 0.32
N GLY A 389 5.27 1.64 1.17
CA GLY A 389 5.15 1.81 2.61
C GLY A 389 6.47 2.27 3.20
N ALA A 390 6.47 3.38 3.95
CA ALA A 390 7.67 3.91 4.58
C ALA A 390 7.38 4.29 6.04
N ARG A 391 8.19 3.74 6.97
CA ARG A 391 8.14 4.11 8.39
C ARG A 391 8.77 5.48 8.65
N ASN A 392 9.82 5.79 7.91
CA ASN A 392 10.60 7.03 7.99
C ASN A 392 11.21 7.36 6.62
N ALA A 393 12.02 8.42 6.55
CA ALA A 393 12.62 8.89 5.32
C ALA A 393 13.89 8.12 4.86
N SER A 394 14.31 7.05 5.55
CA SER A 394 15.59 6.37 5.27
C SER A 394 15.71 5.78 3.85
N HIS A 395 14.59 5.46 3.21
CA HIS A 395 14.55 4.86 1.86
C HIS A 395 14.25 5.85 0.74
N VAL A 396 14.10 7.14 1.05
CA VAL A 396 13.72 8.15 0.05
C VAL A 396 14.69 8.19 -1.13
N GLN A 397 16.00 8.17 -0.85
CA GLN A 397 17.02 8.21 -1.90
C GLN A 397 17.05 6.92 -2.74
N ASP A 398 16.69 5.77 -2.16
CA ASP A 398 16.55 4.53 -2.94
C ASP A 398 15.33 4.59 -3.85
N HIS A 399 14.22 5.20 -3.39
CA HIS A 399 13.03 5.40 -4.22
C HIS A 399 13.30 6.31 -5.44
N VAL A 400 14.19 7.29 -5.33
CA VAL A 400 14.57 8.17 -6.45
C VAL A 400 15.29 7.36 -7.53
N LYS A 401 16.18 6.42 -7.15
CA LYS A 401 16.92 5.57 -8.10
C LYS A 401 16.03 4.70 -8.99
N LEU A 402 14.76 4.53 -8.65
CA LEU A 402 13.77 3.86 -9.48
C LEU A 402 13.67 4.46 -10.89
N PHE A 403 14.04 5.73 -11.04
CA PHE A 403 13.94 6.49 -12.29
C PHE A 403 15.28 6.65 -13.02
N ASP A 404 16.36 6.04 -12.51
CA ASP A 404 17.68 6.07 -13.10
C ASP A 404 17.92 4.94 -14.13
N PHE A 405 16.97 4.02 -14.27
CA PHE A 405 17.09 2.86 -15.18
C PHE A 405 15.75 2.46 -15.80
N GLU A 406 15.83 1.68 -16.88
CA GLU A 406 14.68 1.08 -17.56
C GLU A 406 14.89 -0.44 -17.70
N LEU A 407 13.81 -1.23 -17.53
CA LEU A 407 13.84 -2.67 -17.80
C LEU A 407 13.78 -2.92 -19.31
N ASP A 408 14.78 -3.55 -19.88
CA ASP A 408 14.78 -3.93 -21.29
C ASP A 408 14.09 -5.29 -21.56
N GLY A 409 14.11 -5.73 -22.81
CA GLY A 409 13.47 -6.98 -23.25
C GLY A 409 14.10 -8.23 -22.64
N ASP A 410 15.42 -8.23 -22.40
CA ASP A 410 16.14 -9.34 -21.75
C ASP A 410 15.78 -9.43 -20.27
N ASP A 411 15.75 -8.30 -19.56
CA ASP A 411 15.35 -8.23 -18.14
C ASP A 411 13.94 -8.79 -17.94
N ARG A 412 13.00 -8.33 -18.77
CA ARG A 412 11.60 -8.80 -18.73
C ARG A 412 11.49 -10.29 -19.03
N SER A 413 12.27 -10.80 -19.99
CA SER A 413 12.29 -12.21 -20.33
C SER A 413 12.86 -13.07 -19.20
N ARG A 414 13.92 -12.63 -18.55
CA ARG A 414 14.52 -13.32 -17.38
C ARG A 414 13.54 -13.35 -16.20
N ILE A 415 12.90 -12.23 -15.91
CA ILE A 415 11.87 -12.15 -14.85
C ILE A 415 10.68 -13.06 -15.22
N ALA A 416 10.18 -13.00 -16.45
CA ALA A 416 9.06 -13.81 -16.90
C ALA A 416 9.35 -15.32 -16.81
N LYS A 417 10.59 -15.74 -17.10
CA LYS A 417 11.02 -17.15 -16.99
C LYS A 417 10.88 -17.66 -15.54
N VAL A 418 11.41 -16.96 -14.56
CA VAL A 418 11.30 -17.39 -13.15
C VAL A 418 9.86 -17.31 -12.66
N LEU A 419 9.07 -16.34 -13.11
CA LEU A 419 7.64 -16.23 -12.76
C LEU A 419 6.84 -17.42 -13.32
N ALA A 420 7.19 -17.94 -14.50
CA ALA A 420 6.52 -19.09 -15.12
C ALA A 420 6.79 -20.42 -14.36
N GLU A 421 7.84 -20.51 -13.55
CA GLU A 421 8.11 -21.66 -12.68
C GLU A 421 7.18 -21.69 -11.45
N GLY A 422 6.56 -20.56 -11.11
CA GLY A 422 5.60 -20.43 -10.03
C GLY A 422 4.19 -20.74 -10.47
N ARG A 423 3.30 -20.97 -9.49
CA ARG A 423 1.88 -21.12 -9.75
C ARG A 423 1.26 -19.75 -10.08
N SER A 424 0.60 -19.64 -11.21
CA SER A 424 -0.25 -18.50 -11.51
C SER A 424 -1.58 -18.61 -10.79
N ALA A 425 -2.05 -17.53 -10.21
CA ALA A 425 -3.41 -17.44 -9.71
C ALA A 425 -4.41 -17.45 -10.88
N SER A 426 -5.54 -18.12 -10.71
CA SER A 426 -6.54 -18.32 -11.77
C SER A 426 -7.74 -17.38 -11.68
N GLU A 427 -7.95 -16.74 -10.54
CA GLU A 427 -9.12 -15.90 -10.27
C GLU A 427 -8.73 -14.41 -10.24
N ASP A 428 -9.73 -13.53 -10.16
CA ASP A 428 -9.55 -12.09 -10.07
C ASP A 428 -8.92 -11.66 -8.72
N ALA A 429 -8.44 -10.45 -8.66
CA ALA A 429 -7.99 -9.83 -7.42
C ALA A 429 -9.06 -9.95 -6.33
N TYR A 430 -8.63 -10.27 -5.10
CA TYR A 430 -9.49 -10.47 -3.90
C TYR A 430 -10.43 -11.66 -3.90
N ALA A 431 -10.47 -12.52 -4.90
CA ALA A 431 -11.25 -13.76 -4.87
C ALA A 431 -10.81 -14.66 -3.71
N TRP A 432 -9.49 -14.85 -3.55
CA TRP A 432 -8.94 -15.70 -2.48
C TRP A 432 -9.27 -15.19 -1.07
N GLU A 433 -9.14 -13.90 -0.82
CA GLU A 433 -9.45 -13.26 0.48
C GLU A 433 -10.95 -13.37 0.83
N ARG A 434 -11.79 -13.66 -0.15
CA ARG A 434 -13.25 -13.87 0.01
C ARG A 434 -13.67 -15.32 -0.10
N GLY A 435 -12.73 -16.26 0.08
CA GLY A 435 -13.02 -17.70 0.10
C GLY A 435 -12.98 -18.39 -1.26
N GLY A 436 -12.60 -17.70 -2.31
CA GLY A 436 -12.27 -18.28 -3.62
C GLY A 436 -10.92 -18.99 -3.62
N ARG A 437 -10.47 -19.41 -4.80
CA ARG A 437 -9.16 -20.05 -5.01
C ARG A 437 -8.07 -19.02 -5.33
N TRP A 438 -6.86 -19.46 -5.05
CA TRP A 438 -5.67 -18.71 -5.51
C TRP A 438 -5.47 -18.87 -7.02
#